data_a4b23073b7c829335525f31a5faef3b2
#
_entry.id   a4b23073b7c829335525f31a5faef3b2
#
_cell.length_a   1.000
_cell.length_b   1.000
_cell.length_c   1.000
_cell.angle_alpha   90.00
_cell.angle_beta   90.00
_cell.angle_gamma   90.00
#
_symmetry.space_group_name_H-M   'P 1'
#
loop_
_entity.id
_entity.type
_entity.pdbx_description
1 polymer ?
#
loop_
_entity_poly.entity_id
_entity_poly.type
_entity_poly.pdbx_seq_one_letter_code
_entity_poly.pdbx_strand_id
1 'polypeptide(L)'
;MINLPDNFADGTVLPNLSVEELFSDLNNHNAMPVILGTNRDEPALFMARDPRYLENFLGFLPRLKDKIAYRRTVKYGALTWKARGVDNLAQYMTKAGNKHVYAYRFDWDEEPSQLGFDLSTALGAAHGLEIAFAFNDFEGGFGIDYIYPFDDNQAALANSMSSYWSE
;
A
#
# COMPACT_ATOMS: atom_id res chain seq x y z
N MET A 1 -7.31 1.29 18.02
CA MET A 1 -7.20 0.55 16.74
C MET A 1 -8.62 0.28 16.29
N ILE A 2 -9.03 0.75 15.12
CA ILE A 2 -10.36 0.44 14.58
C ILE A 2 -10.25 -1.00 14.05
N ASN A 3 -10.94 -1.93 14.68
CA ASN A 3 -11.10 -3.27 14.10
C ASN A 3 -12.14 -3.15 12.98
N LEU A 4 -11.70 -3.23 11.75
CA LEU A 4 -12.63 -3.43 10.64
C LEU A 4 -13.23 -4.84 10.78
N PRO A 5 -14.52 -5.00 10.48
CA PRO A 5 -15.13 -6.33 10.51
C PRO A 5 -14.45 -7.23 9.49
N ASP A 6 -14.11 -8.43 9.90
CA ASP A 6 -13.62 -9.45 8.98
C ASP A 6 -14.70 -9.82 7.96
N ASN A 7 -14.30 -10.14 6.74
CA ASN A 7 -15.21 -10.71 5.76
C ASN A 7 -15.62 -12.13 6.21
N PHE A 8 -16.91 -12.40 6.25
CA PHE A 8 -17.42 -13.71 6.58
C PHE A 8 -17.72 -14.50 5.31
N ALA A 9 -17.05 -15.62 5.14
CA ALA A 9 -17.41 -16.62 4.13
C ALA A 9 -18.67 -17.38 4.63
N ASP A 10 -19.84 -16.78 4.39
CA ASP A 10 -21.14 -17.29 4.86
C ASP A 10 -21.80 -18.29 3.89
N GLY A 11 -21.16 -18.52 2.75
CA GLY A 11 -21.68 -19.38 1.67
C GLY A 11 -22.83 -18.76 0.87
N THR A 12 -23.23 -17.52 1.17
CA THR A 12 -24.34 -16.83 0.49
C THR A 12 -23.84 -15.63 -0.33
N VAL A 13 -23.16 -14.70 0.32
CA VAL A 13 -22.55 -13.54 -0.33
C VAL A 13 -21.10 -13.86 -0.72
N LEU A 14 -20.36 -14.47 0.19
CA LEU A 14 -19.02 -14.96 -0.07
C LEU A 14 -19.01 -16.48 0.00
N PRO A 15 -18.41 -17.18 -0.98
CA PRO A 15 -18.27 -18.64 -0.95
C PRO A 15 -17.58 -19.10 0.34
N ASN A 16 -18.01 -20.22 0.91
CA ASN A 16 -17.36 -20.83 2.08
C ASN A 16 -16.11 -21.62 1.64
N LEU A 17 -15.17 -20.89 1.02
CA LEU A 17 -13.90 -21.39 0.51
C LEU A 17 -12.76 -20.54 1.06
N SER A 18 -11.60 -21.15 1.21
CA SER A 18 -10.38 -20.39 1.46
C SER A 18 -10.04 -19.51 0.24
N VAL A 19 -9.23 -18.48 0.44
CA VAL A 19 -8.76 -17.60 -0.65
C VAL A 19 -8.02 -18.43 -1.73
N GLU A 20 -7.26 -19.43 -1.33
CA GLU A 20 -6.56 -20.32 -2.26
C GLU A 20 -7.56 -21.15 -3.09
N GLU A 21 -8.51 -21.83 -2.46
CA GLU A 21 -9.55 -22.63 -3.16
C GLU A 21 -10.38 -21.76 -4.09
N LEU A 22 -10.72 -20.54 -3.66
CA LEU A 22 -11.51 -19.61 -4.45
C LEU A 22 -10.78 -19.20 -5.74
N PHE A 23 -9.52 -18.80 -5.66
CA PHE A 23 -8.78 -18.23 -6.79
C PHE A 23 -7.94 -19.24 -7.58
N SER A 24 -7.81 -20.48 -7.11
CA SER A 24 -7.12 -21.54 -7.84
C SER A 24 -8.01 -22.32 -8.82
N ASP A 25 -9.30 -22.04 -8.86
CA ASP A 25 -10.26 -22.67 -9.79
C ASP A 25 -11.13 -21.61 -10.46
N LEU A 26 -11.13 -21.58 -11.80
CA LEU A 26 -11.93 -20.64 -12.61
C LEU A 26 -13.45 -20.85 -12.48
N ASN A 27 -13.90 -21.98 -11.92
CA ASN A 27 -15.32 -22.21 -11.65
C ASN A 27 -15.79 -21.50 -10.36
N ASN A 28 -14.87 -21.10 -9.48
CA ASN A 28 -15.19 -20.50 -8.20
C ASN A 28 -15.21 -18.97 -8.22
N HIS A 29 -14.70 -18.33 -9.28
CA HIS A 29 -14.69 -16.89 -9.43
C HIS A 29 -14.76 -16.46 -10.90
N ASN A 30 -15.15 -15.21 -11.13
CA ASN A 30 -15.16 -14.64 -12.47
C ASN A 30 -13.72 -14.30 -12.90
N ALA A 31 -13.22 -15.04 -13.89
CA ALA A 31 -11.92 -14.75 -14.49
C ALA A 31 -12.02 -13.51 -15.38
N MET A 32 -11.52 -12.39 -14.90
CA MET A 32 -11.41 -11.12 -15.64
C MET A 32 -9.96 -10.62 -15.57
N PRO A 33 -9.55 -9.68 -16.45
CA PRO A 33 -8.28 -8.99 -16.29
C PRO A 33 -8.21 -8.32 -14.91
N VAL A 34 -7.08 -8.43 -14.23
CA VAL A 34 -6.89 -7.89 -12.89
C VAL A 34 -5.50 -7.29 -12.72
N ILE A 35 -5.44 -6.15 -12.06
CA ILE A 35 -4.20 -5.53 -11.59
C ILE A 35 -4.19 -5.60 -10.06
N LEU A 36 -3.16 -6.23 -9.50
CA LEU A 36 -2.94 -6.37 -8.07
C LEU A 36 -1.77 -5.46 -7.66
N GLY A 37 -1.96 -4.65 -6.63
CA GLY A 37 -0.94 -3.71 -6.20
C GLY A 37 -0.65 -3.73 -4.73
N THR A 38 0.57 -3.31 -4.38
CA THR A 38 0.99 -3.03 -3.01
C THR A 38 2.02 -1.92 -3.00
N ASN A 39 2.10 -1.22 -1.88
CA ASN A 39 3.17 -0.25 -1.65
C ASN A 39 4.33 -0.91 -0.91
N ARG A 40 5.55 -0.39 -1.12
CA ARG A 40 6.76 -0.97 -0.52
C ARG A 40 6.73 -0.95 1.01
N ASP A 41 6.12 0.07 1.60
CA ASP A 41 6.15 0.35 3.03
C ASP A 41 4.73 0.44 3.66
N GLU A 42 3.77 -0.38 3.19
CA GLU A 42 2.35 -0.38 3.60
C GLU A 42 2.09 -0.09 5.09
N PRO A 43 2.72 -0.78 6.06
CA PRO A 43 2.43 -0.57 7.47
C PRO A 43 2.87 0.78 8.02
N ALA A 44 3.74 1.51 7.30
CA ALA A 44 4.33 2.74 7.79
C ALA A 44 3.28 3.81 8.10
N LEU A 45 2.22 3.94 7.30
CA LEU A 45 1.12 4.88 7.56
C LEU A 45 0.52 4.71 8.96
N PHE A 46 0.30 3.46 9.37
CA PHE A 46 -0.29 3.13 10.66
C PHE A 46 0.71 3.24 11.81
N MET A 47 1.96 2.87 11.54
CA MET A 47 3.05 2.89 12.53
C MET A 47 3.58 4.29 12.81
N ALA A 48 3.49 5.21 11.82
CA ALA A 48 3.93 6.59 11.94
C ALA A 48 3.11 7.44 12.95
N ARG A 49 2.06 6.87 13.54
CA ARG A 49 1.27 7.50 14.61
C ARG A 49 1.28 6.69 15.91
N ASP A 50 2.00 5.59 15.94
CA ASP A 50 2.02 4.69 17.09
C ASP A 50 3.06 5.15 18.12
N PRO A 51 2.65 5.42 19.37
CA PRO A 51 3.57 5.86 20.44
C PRO A 51 4.66 4.83 20.78
N ARG A 52 4.55 3.60 20.34
CA ARG A 52 5.62 2.61 20.48
C ARG A 52 6.85 2.96 19.66
N TYR A 53 6.67 3.64 18.53
CA TYR A 53 7.72 3.97 17.57
C TYR A 53 8.07 5.45 17.56
N LEU A 54 7.11 6.33 17.89
CA LEU A 54 7.27 7.78 17.89
C LEU A 54 7.28 8.34 19.31
N GLU A 55 8.05 9.40 19.49
CA GLU A 55 8.02 10.27 20.64
C GLU A 55 7.94 11.72 20.20
N ASN A 56 7.47 12.59 21.08
CA ASN A 56 7.50 14.02 20.85
C ASN A 56 8.77 14.61 21.48
N PHE A 57 9.72 15.00 20.65
CA PHE A 57 10.89 15.75 21.08
C PHE A 57 10.48 17.21 21.34
N LEU A 58 10.92 17.78 22.45
CA LEU A 58 10.53 19.12 22.92
C LEU A 58 8.98 19.32 23.03
N GLY A 59 8.21 18.24 23.16
CA GLY A 59 6.77 18.26 23.35
C GLY A 59 5.91 18.45 22.07
N PHE A 60 6.54 18.74 20.92
CA PHE A 60 5.78 19.00 19.68
C PHE A 60 6.45 18.49 18.40
N LEU A 61 7.74 18.18 18.39
CA LEU A 61 8.44 17.66 17.21
C LEU A 61 8.39 16.12 17.21
N PRO A 62 7.82 15.47 16.19
CA PRO A 62 7.82 14.02 16.09
C PRO A 62 9.24 13.49 15.87
N ARG A 63 9.59 12.39 16.51
CA ARG A 63 10.87 11.71 16.36
C ARG A 63 10.69 10.20 16.44
N LEU A 64 11.38 9.46 15.59
CA LEU A 64 11.45 8.00 15.70
C LEU A 64 12.38 7.61 16.87
N LYS A 65 11.87 6.79 17.79
CA LYS A 65 12.64 6.30 18.97
C LYS A 65 13.82 5.44 18.57
N ASP A 66 13.60 4.54 17.61
CA ASP A 66 14.62 3.66 17.02
C ASP A 66 14.31 3.49 15.52
N LYS A 67 15.02 4.24 14.69
CA LYS A 67 14.87 4.22 13.24
C LYS A 67 15.13 2.83 12.64
N ILE A 68 16.12 2.10 13.17
CA ILE A 68 16.49 0.78 12.64
C ILE A 68 15.41 -0.26 12.95
N ALA A 69 14.96 -0.33 14.21
CA ALA A 69 13.88 -1.23 14.60
C ALA A 69 12.57 -0.89 13.90
N TYR A 70 12.24 0.40 13.75
CA TYR A 70 11.09 0.88 13.01
C TYR A 70 11.10 0.38 11.56
N ARG A 71 12.13 0.71 10.79
CA ARG A 71 12.25 0.32 9.37
C ARG A 71 12.28 -1.20 9.19
N ARG A 72 12.85 -1.93 10.13
CA ARG A 72 12.81 -3.40 10.13
C ARG A 72 11.39 -3.91 10.27
N THR A 73 10.62 -3.36 11.21
CA THR A 73 9.23 -3.77 11.43
C THR A 73 8.34 -3.43 10.23
N VAL A 74 8.48 -2.22 9.67
CA VAL A 74 7.82 -1.82 8.42
C VAL A 74 8.11 -2.82 7.31
N LYS A 75 9.39 -3.12 7.07
CA LYS A 75 9.83 -4.05 6.01
C LYS A 75 9.17 -5.43 6.12
N TYR A 76 9.21 -6.06 7.29
CA TYR A 76 8.64 -7.41 7.45
C TYR A 76 7.11 -7.40 7.41
N GLY A 77 6.48 -6.36 7.93
CA GLY A 77 5.04 -6.16 7.80
C GLY A 77 4.62 -6.01 6.33
N ALA A 78 5.34 -5.19 5.57
CA ALA A 78 5.09 -5.00 4.14
C ALA A 78 5.32 -6.26 3.31
N LEU A 79 6.35 -7.06 3.61
CA LEU A 79 6.56 -8.36 2.95
C LEU A 79 5.40 -9.33 3.20
N THR A 80 4.85 -9.35 4.41
CA THR A 80 3.67 -10.16 4.75
C THR A 80 2.43 -9.66 4.02
N TRP A 81 2.24 -8.33 3.96
CA TRP A 81 1.15 -7.70 3.23
C TRP A 81 1.20 -8.05 1.74
N LYS A 82 2.36 -7.82 1.10
CA LYS A 82 2.61 -8.17 -0.29
C LYS A 82 2.35 -9.65 -0.59
N ALA A 83 2.90 -10.56 0.22
CA ALA A 83 2.74 -12.00 0.02
C ALA A 83 1.27 -12.42 0.04
N ARG A 84 0.48 -11.89 0.99
CA ARG A 84 -0.94 -12.26 1.15
C ARG A 84 -1.86 -11.55 0.18
N GLY A 85 -1.63 -10.26 -0.05
CA GLY A 85 -2.53 -9.41 -0.85
C GLY A 85 -2.24 -9.42 -2.34
N VAL A 86 -1.02 -9.76 -2.75
CA VAL A 86 -0.60 -9.69 -4.16
C VAL A 86 -0.03 -11.01 -4.65
N ASP A 87 1.10 -11.47 -4.07
CA ASP A 87 1.88 -12.56 -4.65
C ASP A 87 1.09 -13.88 -4.67
N ASN A 88 0.46 -14.24 -3.56
CA ASN A 88 -0.33 -15.47 -3.48
C ASN A 88 -1.54 -15.42 -4.42
N LEU A 89 -2.28 -14.30 -4.43
CA LEU A 89 -3.44 -14.13 -5.32
C LEU A 89 -3.04 -14.24 -6.79
N ALA A 90 -1.98 -13.53 -7.20
CA ALA A 90 -1.47 -13.57 -8.56
C ALA A 90 -1.07 -15.00 -8.96
N GLN A 91 -0.42 -15.74 -8.04
CA GLN A 91 -0.05 -17.14 -8.28
C GLN A 91 -1.26 -18.06 -8.41
N TYR A 92 -2.26 -17.94 -7.53
CA TYR A 92 -3.47 -18.75 -7.59
C TYR A 92 -4.22 -18.53 -8.90
N MET A 93 -4.50 -17.28 -9.25
CA MET A 93 -5.21 -16.93 -10.49
C MET A 93 -4.44 -17.37 -11.75
N THR A 94 -3.12 -17.17 -11.77
CA THR A 94 -2.30 -17.59 -12.91
C THR A 94 -2.26 -19.11 -13.06
N LYS A 95 -2.12 -19.86 -11.96
CA LYS A 95 -2.18 -21.34 -11.96
C LYS A 95 -3.55 -21.85 -12.37
N ALA A 96 -4.63 -21.16 -12.03
CA ALA A 96 -5.99 -21.47 -12.48
C ALA A 96 -6.18 -21.28 -13.99
N GLY A 97 -5.28 -20.56 -14.67
CA GLY A 97 -5.33 -20.33 -16.11
C GLY A 97 -5.74 -18.93 -16.54
N ASN A 98 -5.90 -17.98 -15.60
CA ASN A 98 -6.12 -16.57 -15.95
C ASN A 98 -4.82 -15.99 -16.52
N LYS A 99 -4.84 -15.57 -17.79
CA LYS A 99 -3.69 -15.03 -18.53
C LYS A 99 -3.52 -13.52 -18.39
N HIS A 100 -4.47 -12.86 -17.74
CA HIS A 100 -4.53 -11.40 -17.61
C HIS A 100 -4.41 -10.99 -16.14
N VAL A 101 -3.38 -11.48 -15.46
CA VAL A 101 -3.05 -11.12 -14.09
C VAL A 101 -1.78 -10.29 -14.09
N TYR A 102 -1.90 -9.06 -13.66
CA TYR A 102 -0.80 -8.10 -13.57
C TYR A 102 -0.56 -7.75 -12.10
N ALA A 103 0.69 -7.50 -11.75
CA ALA A 103 1.04 -7.11 -10.39
C ALA A 103 2.04 -5.96 -10.42
N TYR A 104 1.88 -4.99 -9.50
CA TYR A 104 2.81 -3.88 -9.35
C TYR A 104 3.20 -3.67 -7.89
N ARG A 105 4.31 -2.96 -7.69
CA ARG A 105 4.70 -2.41 -6.40
C ARG A 105 5.01 -0.92 -6.57
N PHE A 106 4.38 -0.11 -5.74
CA PHE A 106 4.62 1.32 -5.67
C PHE A 106 5.77 1.59 -4.69
N ASP A 107 6.83 2.25 -5.16
CA ASP A 107 8.09 2.42 -4.43
C ASP A 107 8.48 3.90 -4.20
N TRP A 108 7.66 4.86 -4.63
CA TRP A 108 7.95 6.28 -4.45
C TRP A 108 8.09 6.65 -2.97
N ASP A 109 9.19 7.34 -2.61
CA ASP A 109 9.55 7.69 -1.22
C ASP A 109 10.32 9.03 -1.13
N GLU A 110 9.96 9.98 -1.99
CA GLU A 110 10.62 11.29 -2.08
C GLU A 110 9.90 12.37 -1.26
N GLU A 111 9.24 11.99 -0.15
CA GLU A 111 8.59 12.92 0.75
C GLU A 111 9.60 13.88 1.40
N PRO A 112 9.29 15.18 1.45
CA PRO A 112 10.21 16.19 1.98
C PRO A 112 10.38 16.05 3.49
N SER A 113 11.55 16.43 3.98
CA SER A 113 11.75 16.59 5.44
C SER A 113 11.01 17.82 5.94
N GLN A 114 10.32 17.70 7.09
CA GLN A 114 9.61 18.80 7.72
C GLN A 114 10.12 19.05 9.13
N LEU A 115 10.54 20.29 9.40
CA LEU A 115 11.06 20.71 10.71
C LEU A 115 12.13 19.73 11.26
N GLY A 116 12.94 19.15 10.37
CA GLY A 116 13.97 18.17 10.73
C GLY A 116 13.44 16.74 10.92
N PHE A 117 12.15 16.50 10.71
CA PHE A 117 11.56 15.16 10.65
C PHE A 117 11.60 14.63 9.21
N ASP A 118 12.28 13.53 9.03
CA ASP A 118 12.45 12.85 7.74
C ASP A 118 11.22 12.01 7.43
N LEU A 119 10.32 12.56 6.61
CA LEU A 119 9.07 11.91 6.22
C LEU A 119 9.31 10.68 5.37
N SER A 120 10.29 10.70 4.47
CA SER A 120 10.60 9.53 3.64
C SER A 120 11.05 8.32 4.49
N THR A 121 11.74 8.57 5.58
CA THR A 121 12.07 7.52 6.55
C THR A 121 10.86 7.04 7.34
N ALA A 122 9.95 7.95 7.70
CA ALA A 122 8.78 7.62 8.53
C ALA A 122 7.65 6.97 7.72
N LEU A 123 7.43 7.43 6.50
CA LEU A 123 6.37 6.94 5.62
C LEU A 123 6.93 6.03 4.51
N GLY A 124 7.90 6.53 3.74
CA GLY A 124 8.31 5.87 2.51
C GLY A 124 7.09 5.63 1.62
N ALA A 125 7.11 4.65 0.76
CA ALA A 125 5.94 4.28 -0.01
C ALA A 125 4.87 3.64 0.89
N ALA A 126 4.23 4.44 1.75
CA ALA A 126 3.24 3.99 2.71
C ALA A 126 1.88 3.73 2.06
N HIS A 127 0.99 3.05 2.79
CA HIS A 127 -0.38 2.76 2.37
C HIS A 127 -1.15 4.02 1.96
N GLY A 128 -1.76 3.98 0.78
CA GLY A 128 -2.59 5.05 0.24
C GLY A 128 -1.85 6.17 -0.47
N LEU A 129 -0.50 6.22 -0.42
CA LEU A 129 0.25 7.28 -1.11
C LEU A 129 0.26 7.11 -2.63
N GLU A 130 -0.03 5.93 -3.16
CA GLU A 130 -0.19 5.68 -4.59
C GLU A 130 -1.46 6.31 -5.18
N ILE A 131 -2.46 6.62 -4.36
CA ILE A 131 -3.76 7.11 -4.81
C ILE A 131 -3.62 8.41 -5.61
N ALA A 132 -2.82 9.36 -5.11
CA ALA A 132 -2.57 10.63 -5.79
C ALA A 132 -1.94 10.41 -7.18
N PHE A 133 -1.07 9.42 -7.32
CA PHE A 133 -0.43 9.08 -8.60
C PHE A 133 -1.39 8.34 -9.54
N ALA A 134 -2.21 7.44 -9.03
CA ALA A 134 -3.19 6.71 -9.85
C ALA A 134 -4.23 7.65 -10.46
N PHE A 135 -4.68 8.64 -9.71
CA PHE A 135 -5.63 9.65 -10.19
C PHE A 135 -4.96 10.87 -10.84
N ASN A 136 -3.63 10.97 -10.77
CA ASN A 136 -2.86 12.15 -11.16
C ASN A 136 -3.42 13.44 -10.53
N ASP A 137 -3.82 13.33 -9.27
CA ASP A 137 -4.41 14.39 -8.48
C ASP A 137 -3.72 14.47 -7.11
N PHE A 138 -2.99 15.55 -6.88
CA PHE A 138 -2.23 15.84 -5.67
C PHE A 138 -2.88 16.94 -4.82
N GLU A 139 -4.04 17.46 -5.23
CA GLU A 139 -4.82 18.47 -4.49
C GLU A 139 -5.72 17.80 -3.46
N GLY A 140 -5.20 16.81 -2.76
CA GLY A 140 -5.95 16.07 -1.76
C GLY A 140 -6.09 16.85 -0.46
N GLY A 141 -7.21 17.42 -0.15
CA GLY A 141 -7.50 18.09 1.13
C GLY A 141 -6.93 17.36 2.38
N PHE A 142 -7.05 17.94 3.57
CA PHE A 142 -6.45 17.48 4.84
C PHE A 142 -4.95 17.76 5.02
N GLY A 143 -4.33 18.66 4.23
CA GLY A 143 -2.93 19.04 4.40
C GLY A 143 -1.94 17.92 4.02
N ILE A 144 -2.32 17.07 3.05
CA ILE A 144 -1.44 16.03 2.51
C ILE A 144 -0.55 16.61 1.40
N ASP A 145 -0.90 17.77 0.86
CA ASP A 145 -0.20 18.44 -0.24
C ASP A 145 1.30 18.63 0.05
N TYR A 146 1.66 18.78 1.32
CA TYR A 146 3.05 18.92 1.74
C TYR A 146 3.88 17.62 1.68
N ILE A 147 3.23 16.46 1.49
CA ILE A 147 3.90 15.16 1.36
C ILE A 147 4.50 15.03 -0.05
N TYR A 148 3.85 15.64 -1.04
CA TYR A 148 4.22 15.51 -2.44
C TYR A 148 4.97 16.76 -2.91
N PRO A 149 6.31 16.72 -3.08
CA PRO A 149 7.03 17.78 -3.76
C PRO A 149 6.64 17.77 -5.24
N PHE A 150 6.22 18.93 -5.77
CA PHE A 150 5.91 19.03 -7.19
C PHE A 150 7.22 19.08 -7.98
N ASP A 151 7.64 17.97 -8.56
CA ASP A 151 8.78 17.89 -9.47
C ASP A 151 8.44 17.09 -10.73
N ASP A 152 9.36 17.15 -11.72
CA ASP A 152 9.16 16.50 -13.01
C ASP A 152 9.11 14.96 -12.89
N ASN A 153 9.81 14.36 -11.95
CA ASN A 153 9.81 12.90 -11.73
C ASN A 153 8.49 12.44 -11.19
N GLN A 154 7.94 13.16 -10.21
CA GLN A 154 6.60 12.90 -9.65
C GLN A 154 5.54 12.99 -10.76
N ALA A 155 5.57 14.06 -11.57
CA ALA A 155 4.63 14.25 -12.67
C ALA A 155 4.75 13.14 -13.74
N ALA A 156 5.97 12.74 -14.09
CA ALA A 156 6.20 11.65 -15.03
C ALA A 156 5.68 10.32 -14.52
N LEU A 157 5.91 9.99 -13.23
CA LEU A 157 5.41 8.78 -12.60
C LEU A 157 3.88 8.77 -12.54
N ALA A 158 3.26 9.89 -12.14
CA ALA A 158 1.80 10.01 -12.07
C ALA A 158 1.15 9.86 -13.46
N ASN A 159 1.69 10.51 -14.48
CA ASN A 159 1.21 10.36 -15.85
C ASN A 159 1.33 8.92 -16.35
N SER A 160 2.43 8.24 -16.07
CA SER A 160 2.61 6.84 -16.42
C SER A 160 1.61 5.94 -15.68
N MET A 161 1.47 6.12 -14.37
CA MET A 161 0.59 5.31 -13.55
C MET A 161 -0.88 5.51 -13.94
N SER A 162 -1.36 6.75 -14.05
CA SER A 162 -2.75 7.04 -14.42
C SER A 162 -3.10 6.49 -15.81
N SER A 163 -2.15 6.45 -16.76
CA SER A 163 -2.41 5.86 -18.08
C SER A 163 -2.69 4.35 -17.99
N TYR A 164 -1.98 3.61 -17.15
CA TYR A 164 -2.25 2.18 -16.93
C TYR A 164 -3.58 1.90 -16.23
N TRP A 165 -4.09 2.85 -15.45
CA TRP A 165 -5.37 2.73 -14.75
C TRP A 165 -6.56 3.11 -15.64
N SER A 166 -6.33 3.84 -16.73
CA SER A 166 -7.37 4.32 -17.65
C SER A 166 -7.57 3.44 -18.90
N GLU A 167 -6.70 2.46 -19.13
CA GLU A 167 -6.80 1.47 -20.21
C GLU A 167 -7.69 0.27 -19.82
#